data_923cb63e9ff0b9ee7cd5aa00a06c0db2
#
_entry.id   923cb63e9ff0b9ee7cd5aa00a06c0db2
#
_cell.length_a   1.000
_cell.length_b   1.000
_cell.length_c   1.000
_cell.angle_alpha   90.00
_cell.angle_beta   90.00
_cell.angle_gamma   90.00
#
_symmetry.space_group_name_H-M   'P 1'
#
loop_
_entity.id
_entity.type
_entity.pdbx_description
1 polymer ?
#
loop_
_entity_poly.entity_id
_entity_poly.type
_entity_poly.pdbx_seq_one_letter_code
_entity_poly.pdbx_strand_id
1 'polypeptide(L)'
;MGNLVAIVGRPNVGKSTLFNRLTKTRQAIVSDVAGTTRDRQYGKCEWCGKEFSLVDTGGWVVNSDDIFEDAIRRQVTIATEEADLVLFLVDVQTGVTDLDSDVAQILRKTKLPVILVSNKTDNNDQQYYAADFYRLGLGDPMCISAATGFGTGDLLDKVLEKLPEKEKDNIEDGIPRFAVVGRPNAGKSSIINAFIGEERNIVTEIAGTTRDSIYTRYDKFGFDFYLVDTAGIRRKNKVSEDLEFYSVMRSIRAIENSDVCILMIDATRGIEAQDMNIFQLIQKNNKSLVVVVNKWDLVPDKTQAVISTFENAIRNRMAPFTDFPIIFASALTKQRIFKVLETAKQVYLNRKARIGTSKLNEVMLPIIEAIPPQSIKGKYIKIKYCTQVPDTQIPTFVFYANLPQYVKEQYRRFLENKIRENWELTGTPINVFIRQK
;
A
#
# COMPACT_ATOMS: atom_id res chain seq x y z
N MET A 1 -2.39 -7.13 11.72
CA MET A 1 -2.91 -6.26 10.64
C MET A 1 -2.61 -4.81 10.95
N GLY A 2 -2.26 -3.99 9.93
CA GLY A 2 -2.18 -2.53 10.10
C GLY A 2 -3.58 -1.92 10.30
N ASN A 3 -3.71 -0.93 11.18
CA ASN A 3 -4.92 -0.15 11.32
C ASN A 3 -4.99 0.90 10.22
N LEU A 4 -6.17 1.14 9.67
CA LEU A 4 -6.42 2.12 8.62
C LEU A 4 -7.25 3.29 9.17
N VAL A 5 -6.70 4.49 9.11
CA VAL A 5 -7.35 5.73 9.54
C VAL A 5 -7.71 6.57 8.33
N ALA A 6 -8.97 6.93 8.18
CA ALA A 6 -9.44 7.79 7.10
C ALA A 6 -9.62 9.23 7.57
N ILE A 7 -9.12 10.19 6.79
CA ILE A 7 -9.34 11.63 7.01
C ILE A 7 -10.48 12.07 6.11
N VAL A 8 -11.60 12.49 6.70
CA VAL A 8 -12.79 12.96 5.99
C VAL A 8 -13.14 14.40 6.36
N GLY A 9 -13.94 15.07 5.56
CA GLY A 9 -14.39 16.43 5.76
C GLY A 9 -14.55 17.17 4.43
N ARG A 10 -15.22 18.32 4.46
CA ARG A 10 -15.42 19.15 3.27
C ARG A 10 -14.09 19.65 2.68
N PRO A 11 -14.05 20.15 1.46
CA PRO A 11 -12.85 20.76 0.88
C PRO A 11 -12.31 21.94 1.69
N ASN A 12 -11.02 22.15 1.58
CA ASN A 12 -10.28 23.28 2.19
C ASN A 12 -10.26 23.33 3.73
N VAL A 13 -10.75 22.30 4.43
CA VAL A 13 -10.60 22.19 5.90
C VAL A 13 -9.18 21.79 6.34
N GLY A 14 -8.29 21.46 5.40
CA GLY A 14 -6.90 21.14 5.67
C GLY A 14 -6.57 19.65 5.76
N LYS A 15 -7.39 18.77 5.17
CA LYS A 15 -7.15 17.30 5.16
C LYS A 15 -5.76 16.93 4.66
N SER A 16 -5.37 17.40 3.48
CA SER A 16 -4.07 17.10 2.88
C SER A 16 -2.90 17.73 3.65
N THR A 17 -3.13 18.87 4.32
CA THR A 17 -2.13 19.47 5.20
C THR A 17 -1.88 18.59 6.42
N LEU A 18 -2.95 18.12 7.07
CA LEU A 18 -2.87 17.18 8.20
C LEU A 18 -2.23 15.86 7.76
N PHE A 19 -2.68 15.28 6.66
CA PHE A 19 -2.11 14.06 6.11
C PHE A 19 -0.59 14.19 5.90
N ASN A 20 -0.16 15.25 5.23
CA ASN A 20 1.26 15.49 4.98
C ASN A 20 2.06 15.68 6.28
N ARG A 21 1.48 16.29 7.29
CA ARG A 21 2.13 16.47 8.59
C ARG A 21 2.31 15.14 9.31
N LEU A 22 1.25 14.36 9.42
CA LEU A 22 1.27 13.09 10.16
C LEU A 22 2.14 12.02 9.47
N THR A 23 2.21 12.03 8.15
CA THR A 23 3.03 11.08 7.40
C THR A 23 4.51 11.49 7.29
N LYS A 24 4.85 12.77 7.47
CA LYS A 24 6.24 13.27 7.43
C LYS A 24 7.08 12.84 8.64
N THR A 25 6.48 12.44 9.72
CA THR A 25 7.20 11.97 10.92
C THR A 25 8.10 10.76 10.64
N ARG A 26 7.85 10.00 9.57
CA ARG A 26 8.66 8.86 9.13
C ARG A 26 9.68 9.17 8.02
N GLN A 27 9.47 10.21 7.22
CA GLN A 27 10.35 10.50 6.07
C GLN A 27 11.76 10.94 6.45
N ALA A 28 12.00 11.31 7.70
CA ALA A 28 13.35 11.66 8.18
C ALA A 28 14.30 10.44 8.29
N ILE A 29 13.81 9.20 8.19
CA ILE A 29 14.61 7.99 8.43
C ILE A 29 14.69 7.06 7.20
N VAL A 30 13.74 7.11 6.25
CA VAL A 30 13.70 6.15 5.11
C VAL A 30 13.27 6.83 3.82
N SER A 31 14.24 6.94 2.89
CA SER A 31 14.15 7.21 1.45
C SER A 31 13.66 8.58 0.96
N ASP A 32 14.62 9.30 0.34
CA ASP A 32 14.42 10.39 -0.63
C ASP A 32 13.90 9.85 -1.99
N VAL A 33 12.78 9.16 -2.03
CA VAL A 33 12.08 8.95 -3.29
C VAL A 33 11.05 10.04 -3.42
N ALA A 34 11.42 11.10 -4.16
CA ALA A 34 10.51 12.17 -4.53
C ALA A 34 9.34 11.58 -5.35
N GLY A 35 8.19 11.40 -4.70
CA GLY A 35 6.95 11.02 -5.36
C GLY A 35 6.33 12.23 -6.08
N THR A 36 5.76 11.99 -7.25
CA THR A 36 4.98 12.96 -8.00
C THR A 36 3.76 13.46 -7.22
N THR A 37 3.22 14.62 -7.55
CA THR A 37 2.14 15.34 -6.83
C THR A 37 0.83 14.55 -6.62
N ARG A 38 0.67 13.36 -7.19
CA ARG A 38 -0.47 12.43 -7.02
C ARG A 38 -0.30 11.44 -5.87
N ASP A 39 0.89 11.33 -5.26
CA ASP A 39 1.22 10.36 -4.19
C ASP A 39 0.73 10.75 -2.78
N ARG A 40 -0.11 11.80 -2.68
CA ARG A 40 -0.44 12.45 -1.39
C ARG A 40 -1.65 11.86 -0.67
N GLN A 41 -2.15 10.70 -1.06
CA GLN A 41 -3.45 10.19 -0.58
C GLN A 41 -3.36 8.99 0.36
N TYR A 42 -2.21 8.29 0.38
CA TYR A 42 -1.94 7.17 1.28
C TYR A 42 -0.54 7.30 1.87
N GLY A 43 -0.43 7.10 3.16
CA GLY A 43 0.84 7.12 3.88
C GLY A 43 0.77 6.36 5.19
N LYS A 44 1.94 6.08 5.76
CA LYS A 44 2.08 5.44 7.06
C LYS A 44 2.47 6.47 8.10
N CYS A 45 1.89 6.36 9.27
CA CYS A 45 2.22 7.13 10.46
C CYS A 45 2.71 6.18 11.54
N GLU A 46 3.78 6.59 12.22
CA GLU A 46 4.31 5.87 13.38
C GLU A 46 4.30 6.81 14.58
N TRP A 47 3.69 6.37 15.66
CA TRP A 47 3.61 7.13 16.91
C TRP A 47 3.77 6.19 18.09
N CYS A 48 4.63 6.54 19.04
CA CYS A 48 4.92 5.73 20.24
C CYS A 48 5.18 4.24 19.93
N GLY A 49 5.88 3.95 18.80
CA GLY A 49 6.20 2.59 18.38
C GLY A 49 5.06 1.79 17.75
N LYS A 50 3.86 2.39 17.58
CA LYS A 50 2.74 1.81 16.85
C LYS A 50 2.62 2.43 15.47
N GLU A 51 2.49 1.58 14.45
CA GLU A 51 2.31 1.99 13.05
C GLU A 51 0.84 1.83 12.62
N PHE A 52 0.31 2.82 11.92
CA PHE A 52 -1.00 2.75 11.26
C PHE A 52 -0.96 3.47 9.91
N SER A 53 -1.91 3.14 9.04
CA SER A 53 -2.03 3.73 7.71
C SER A 53 -3.03 4.87 7.72
N LEU A 54 -2.71 5.94 6.98
CA LEU A 54 -3.55 7.10 6.78
C LEU A 54 -3.99 7.22 5.34
N VAL A 55 -5.26 7.57 5.13
CA VAL A 55 -5.82 7.87 3.80
C VAL A 55 -6.50 9.24 3.82
N ASP A 56 -6.10 10.12 2.89
CA ASP A 56 -6.80 11.39 2.61
C ASP A 56 -7.87 11.16 1.56
N THR A 57 -9.15 11.29 1.96
CA THR A 57 -10.27 11.10 1.03
C THR A 57 -10.45 12.24 0.03
N GLY A 58 -9.98 13.44 0.37
CA GLY A 58 -10.20 14.66 -0.44
C GLY A 58 -9.48 14.72 -1.78
N GLY A 59 -8.45 13.90 -1.99
CA GLY A 59 -7.67 13.91 -3.23
C GLY A 59 -8.24 13.06 -4.37
N TRP A 60 -9.37 12.36 -4.14
CA TRP A 60 -9.99 11.43 -5.10
C TRP A 60 -11.15 12.02 -5.90
N VAL A 61 -11.51 13.29 -5.64
CA VAL A 61 -12.50 14.01 -6.44
C VAL A 61 -11.82 14.65 -7.64
N VAL A 62 -11.69 13.93 -8.74
CA VAL A 62 -11.27 14.49 -10.03
C VAL A 62 -12.21 13.96 -11.10
N ASN A 63 -12.99 14.85 -11.72
CA ASN A 63 -13.81 14.63 -12.91
C ASN A 63 -15.10 13.79 -12.72
N SER A 64 -15.91 14.05 -11.70
CA SER A 64 -17.32 13.68 -11.76
C SER A 64 -18.17 14.92 -12.05
N ASP A 65 -19.01 14.86 -13.07
CA ASP A 65 -20.09 15.83 -13.33
C ASP A 65 -21.21 15.75 -12.27
N ASP A 66 -21.01 14.93 -11.25
CA ASP A 66 -21.92 14.74 -10.12
C ASP A 66 -21.92 16.00 -9.22
N ILE A 67 -23.06 16.27 -8.65
CA ILE A 67 -23.23 17.31 -7.62
C ILE A 67 -22.20 17.03 -6.52
N PHE A 68 -21.33 18.01 -6.28
CA PHE A 68 -20.17 17.94 -5.40
C PHE A 68 -20.45 17.39 -3.99
N GLU A 69 -21.65 17.62 -3.48
CA GLU A 69 -22.13 17.12 -2.18
C GLU A 69 -22.29 15.60 -2.15
N ASP A 70 -22.85 15.01 -3.20
CA ASP A 70 -23.03 13.56 -3.29
C ASP A 70 -21.69 12.81 -3.38
N ALA A 71 -20.70 13.41 -4.05
CA ALA A 71 -19.35 12.85 -4.10
C ALA A 71 -18.72 12.80 -2.69
N ILE A 72 -18.88 13.84 -1.88
CA ILE A 72 -18.38 13.87 -0.49
C ILE A 72 -19.11 12.82 0.36
N ARG A 73 -20.46 12.75 0.28
CA ARG A 73 -21.24 11.76 1.04
C ARG A 73 -20.81 10.33 0.69
N ARG A 74 -20.60 10.01 -0.59
CA ARG A 74 -20.11 8.70 -1.05
C ARG A 74 -18.74 8.39 -0.48
N GLN A 75 -17.80 9.34 -0.52
CA GLN A 75 -16.46 9.15 0.05
C GLN A 75 -16.47 8.87 1.55
N VAL A 76 -17.30 9.59 2.30
CA VAL A 76 -17.47 9.36 3.74
C VAL A 76 -18.05 7.98 3.98
N THR A 77 -19.06 7.56 3.21
CA THR A 77 -19.66 6.23 3.33
C THR A 77 -18.60 5.13 3.11
N ILE A 78 -17.81 5.24 2.04
CA ILE A 78 -16.73 4.26 1.75
C ILE A 78 -15.68 4.27 2.87
N ALA A 79 -15.30 5.46 3.34
CA ALA A 79 -14.35 5.57 4.44
C ALA A 79 -14.88 4.87 5.71
N THR A 80 -16.19 4.97 5.98
CA THR A 80 -16.81 4.28 7.12
C THR A 80 -16.93 2.76 6.95
N GLU A 81 -16.95 2.26 5.73
CA GLU A 81 -16.97 0.82 5.46
C GLU A 81 -15.58 0.19 5.58
N GLU A 82 -14.54 0.91 5.16
CA GLU A 82 -13.20 0.35 4.97
C GLU A 82 -12.17 0.80 6.03
N ALA A 83 -12.38 1.89 6.78
CA ALA A 83 -11.46 2.34 7.82
C ALA A 83 -11.70 1.64 9.17
N ASP A 84 -10.71 1.70 10.05
CA ASP A 84 -10.80 1.25 11.44
C ASP A 84 -11.09 2.43 12.40
N LEU A 85 -10.78 3.67 11.95
CA LEU A 85 -11.04 4.93 12.64
C LEU A 85 -11.21 6.05 11.61
N VAL A 86 -12.08 7.01 11.89
CA VAL A 86 -12.29 8.20 11.07
C VAL A 86 -11.87 9.46 11.82
N LEU A 87 -11.04 10.28 11.18
CA LEU A 87 -10.76 11.66 11.58
C LEU A 87 -11.68 12.57 10.77
N PHE A 88 -12.68 13.17 11.42
CA PHE A 88 -13.56 14.13 10.79
C PHE A 88 -13.07 15.55 11.03
N LEU A 89 -12.52 16.16 9.97
CA LEU A 89 -11.96 17.51 10.01
C LEU A 89 -13.03 18.57 9.71
N VAL A 90 -13.10 19.55 10.57
CA VAL A 90 -13.87 20.79 10.42
C VAL A 90 -12.94 22.01 10.56
N ASP A 91 -13.37 23.16 10.08
CA ASP A 91 -12.60 24.40 10.05
C ASP A 91 -13.14 25.39 11.09
N VAL A 92 -12.35 25.69 12.12
CA VAL A 92 -12.75 26.59 13.21
C VAL A 92 -13.04 28.01 12.74
N GLN A 93 -12.38 28.45 11.66
CA GLN A 93 -12.55 29.80 11.12
C GLN A 93 -13.87 29.99 10.37
N THR A 94 -14.40 28.91 9.76
CA THR A 94 -15.66 28.96 9.00
C THR A 94 -16.87 28.60 9.89
N GLY A 95 -16.64 27.88 10.98
CA GLY A 95 -17.71 27.30 11.79
C GLY A 95 -18.38 26.11 11.11
N VAL A 96 -19.54 25.71 11.66
CA VAL A 96 -20.30 24.54 11.15
C VAL A 96 -21.10 24.94 9.91
N THR A 97 -20.95 24.15 8.84
CA THR A 97 -21.70 24.28 7.59
C THR A 97 -22.73 23.15 7.45
N ASP A 98 -23.65 23.27 6.46
CA ASP A 98 -24.62 22.24 6.15
C ASP A 98 -23.94 20.93 5.73
N LEU A 99 -22.86 21.02 4.93
CA LEU A 99 -22.03 19.87 4.55
C LEU A 99 -21.41 19.16 5.76
N ASP A 100 -20.93 19.91 6.76
CA ASP A 100 -20.39 19.33 7.99
C ASP A 100 -21.49 18.59 8.75
N SER A 101 -22.70 19.13 8.76
CA SER A 101 -23.88 18.51 9.39
C SER A 101 -24.31 17.22 8.69
N ASP A 102 -24.28 17.19 7.36
CA ASP A 102 -24.58 16.00 6.55
C ASP A 102 -23.56 14.88 6.77
N VAL A 103 -22.28 15.23 6.74
CA VAL A 103 -21.20 14.28 7.05
C VAL A 103 -21.34 13.74 8.47
N ALA A 104 -21.60 14.60 9.44
CA ALA A 104 -21.84 14.20 10.83
C ALA A 104 -23.03 13.24 10.96
N GLN A 105 -24.09 13.44 10.18
CA GLN A 105 -25.27 12.54 10.17
C GLN A 105 -24.89 11.12 9.69
N ILE A 106 -24.04 11.01 8.68
CA ILE A 106 -23.53 9.71 8.20
C ILE A 106 -22.65 9.07 9.28
N LEU A 107 -21.72 9.84 9.86
CA LEU A 107 -20.77 9.35 10.86
C LEU A 107 -21.45 8.89 12.16
N ARG A 108 -22.53 9.55 12.59
CA ARG A 108 -23.32 9.13 13.77
C ARG A 108 -24.02 7.78 13.60
N LYS A 109 -24.29 7.37 12.36
CA LYS A 109 -24.90 6.06 12.07
C LYS A 109 -23.89 4.91 12.05
N THR A 110 -22.61 5.22 11.98
CA THR A 110 -21.55 4.21 11.97
C THR A 110 -21.23 3.72 13.40
N LYS A 111 -20.76 2.48 13.49
CA LYS A 111 -20.20 1.90 14.73
C LYS A 111 -18.70 2.17 14.88
N LEU A 112 -18.08 2.83 13.87
CA LEU A 112 -16.66 3.14 13.90
C LEU A 112 -16.34 4.22 14.94
N PRO A 113 -15.17 4.16 15.57
CA PRO A 113 -14.66 5.28 16.33
C PRO A 113 -14.43 6.48 15.41
N VAL A 114 -15.01 7.61 15.78
CA VAL A 114 -14.82 8.90 15.09
C VAL A 114 -14.13 9.85 16.07
N ILE A 115 -13.18 10.62 15.57
CA ILE A 115 -12.56 11.74 16.26
C ILE A 115 -12.93 13.00 15.49
N LEU A 116 -13.67 13.91 16.14
CA LEU A 116 -13.98 15.23 15.61
C LEU A 116 -12.75 16.13 15.80
N VAL A 117 -12.23 16.70 14.70
CA VAL A 117 -11.00 17.49 14.70
C VAL A 117 -11.30 18.90 14.19
N SER A 118 -11.19 19.87 15.07
CA SER A 118 -11.32 21.31 14.75
C SER A 118 -9.94 21.83 14.31
N ASN A 119 -9.74 21.96 13.01
CA ASN A 119 -8.49 22.41 12.41
C ASN A 119 -8.44 23.93 12.22
N LYS A 120 -7.24 24.45 11.99
CA LYS A 120 -6.89 25.87 11.86
C LYS A 120 -7.03 26.65 13.18
N THR A 121 -6.88 25.95 14.29
CA THR A 121 -6.82 26.53 15.62
C THR A 121 -5.37 26.96 15.89
N ASP A 122 -5.01 28.16 15.41
CA ASP A 122 -3.61 28.64 15.46
C ASP A 122 -3.27 29.33 16.78
N ASN A 123 -4.26 29.68 17.60
CA ASN A 123 -4.09 30.30 18.91
C ASN A 123 -5.14 29.80 19.91
N ASN A 124 -4.91 30.09 21.20
CA ASN A 124 -5.79 29.66 22.29
C ASN A 124 -7.19 30.25 22.22
N ASP A 125 -7.35 31.48 21.72
CA ASP A 125 -8.65 32.15 21.62
C ASP A 125 -9.56 31.43 20.63
N GLN A 126 -9.00 30.83 19.57
CA GLN A 126 -9.77 30.08 18.59
C GLN A 126 -10.33 28.76 19.13
N GLN A 127 -9.79 28.25 20.23
CA GLN A 127 -10.36 27.05 20.88
C GLN A 127 -11.79 27.27 21.38
N TYR A 128 -12.15 28.50 21.76
CA TYR A 128 -13.53 28.81 22.20
C TYR A 128 -14.53 28.64 21.06
N TYR A 129 -14.15 28.93 19.80
CA TYR A 129 -15.03 28.76 18.65
C TYR A 129 -15.28 27.27 18.31
N ALA A 130 -14.41 26.37 18.79
CA ALA A 130 -14.62 24.94 18.61
C ALA A 130 -15.87 24.42 19.36
N ALA A 131 -16.38 25.18 20.33
CA ALA A 131 -17.61 24.84 21.05
C ALA A 131 -18.83 24.69 20.11
N ASP A 132 -18.86 25.42 18.99
CA ASP A 132 -19.97 25.31 18.01
C ASP A 132 -20.08 23.90 17.39
N PHE A 133 -19.00 23.14 17.37
CA PHE A 133 -18.98 21.80 16.79
C PHE A 133 -19.59 20.72 17.67
N TYR A 134 -19.88 20.99 18.96
CA TYR A 134 -20.65 20.07 19.81
C TYR A 134 -22.01 19.73 19.22
N ARG A 135 -22.63 20.66 18.49
CA ARG A 135 -23.91 20.43 17.81
C ARG A 135 -23.88 19.32 16.75
N LEU A 136 -22.69 18.92 16.27
CA LEU A 136 -22.52 17.80 15.37
C LEU A 136 -22.73 16.44 16.04
N GLY A 137 -22.73 16.37 17.39
CA GLY A 137 -23.06 15.17 18.16
C GLY A 137 -22.05 14.02 18.00
N LEU A 138 -20.75 14.36 17.80
CA LEU A 138 -19.66 13.39 17.62
C LEU A 138 -18.63 13.42 18.77
N GLY A 139 -19.01 14.03 19.90
CA GLY A 139 -18.15 14.19 21.08
C GLY A 139 -17.31 15.47 21.05
N ASP A 140 -16.27 15.50 21.90
CA ASP A 140 -15.45 16.69 22.10
C ASP A 140 -14.58 16.97 20.85
N PRO A 141 -14.63 18.20 20.29
CA PRO A 141 -13.80 18.57 19.16
C PRO A 141 -12.35 18.75 19.62
N MET A 142 -11.41 18.04 19.00
CA MET A 142 -9.98 18.22 19.24
C MET A 142 -9.44 19.38 18.43
N CYS A 143 -8.95 20.40 19.10
CA CYS A 143 -8.39 21.60 18.50
C CYS A 143 -6.97 21.36 18.01
N ILE A 144 -6.72 21.53 16.73
CA ILE A 144 -5.38 21.41 16.13
C ILE A 144 -5.10 22.50 15.11
N SER A 145 -3.83 22.71 14.82
CA SER A 145 -3.39 23.39 13.62
C SER A 145 -2.52 22.46 12.78
N ALA A 146 -3.06 21.96 11.67
CA ALA A 146 -2.31 21.13 10.75
C ALA A 146 -1.11 21.90 10.12
N ALA A 147 -1.19 23.22 10.02
CA ALA A 147 -0.14 24.07 9.49
C ALA A 147 1.02 24.26 10.48
N THR A 148 0.76 24.57 11.73
CA THR A 148 1.79 24.83 12.75
C THR A 148 2.22 23.55 13.50
N GLY A 149 1.32 22.56 13.64
CA GLY A 149 1.53 21.34 14.41
C GLY A 149 0.94 21.39 15.81
N PHE A 150 0.30 22.48 16.18
CA PHE A 150 -0.37 22.59 17.48
C PHE A 150 -1.41 21.46 17.66
N GLY A 151 -1.45 20.83 18.82
CA GLY A 151 -2.40 19.76 19.18
C GLY A 151 -2.27 18.44 18.39
N THR A 152 -1.31 18.31 17.44
CA THR A 152 -1.17 17.08 16.64
C THR A 152 -0.62 15.90 17.43
N GLY A 153 0.15 16.12 18.48
CA GLY A 153 0.61 15.08 19.40
C GLY A 153 -0.57 14.45 20.16
N ASP A 154 -1.38 15.30 20.78
CA ASP A 154 -2.57 14.87 21.54
C ASP A 154 -3.58 14.14 20.62
N LEU A 155 -3.70 14.61 19.36
CA LEU A 155 -4.50 13.91 18.35
C LEU A 155 -3.96 12.51 18.08
N LEU A 156 -2.65 12.33 17.93
CA LEU A 156 -2.03 11.02 17.70
C LEU A 156 -2.18 10.09 18.92
N ASP A 157 -2.06 10.60 20.13
CA ASP A 157 -2.34 9.83 21.34
C ASP A 157 -3.80 9.36 21.38
N LYS A 158 -4.73 10.24 21.03
CA LYS A 158 -6.17 9.89 20.96
C LYS A 158 -6.48 8.90 19.85
N VAL A 159 -5.79 8.98 18.72
CA VAL A 159 -5.87 7.97 17.63
C VAL A 159 -5.45 6.61 18.17
N LEU A 160 -4.29 6.50 18.84
CA LEU A 160 -3.81 5.23 19.40
C LEU A 160 -4.73 4.65 20.47
N GLU A 161 -5.37 5.51 21.29
CA GLU A 161 -6.35 5.09 22.29
C GLU A 161 -7.61 4.48 21.67
N LYS A 162 -8.10 5.09 20.57
CA LYS A 162 -9.35 4.67 19.91
C LYS A 162 -9.18 3.60 18.83
N LEU A 163 -7.94 3.34 18.38
CA LEU A 163 -7.70 2.28 17.42
C LEU A 163 -7.97 0.91 18.04
N PRO A 164 -8.71 0.03 17.34
CA PRO A 164 -8.98 -1.30 17.86
C PRO A 164 -7.67 -2.09 18.00
N GLU A 165 -7.51 -2.78 19.13
CA GLU A 165 -6.48 -3.81 19.25
C GLU A 165 -6.87 -4.95 18.31
N LYS A 166 -6.06 -5.14 17.27
CA LYS A 166 -6.26 -6.27 16.36
C LYS A 166 -5.63 -7.50 16.99
N GLU A 167 -6.48 -8.48 17.29
CA GLU A 167 -6.02 -9.82 17.61
C GLU A 167 -5.10 -10.32 16.49
N LYS A 168 -4.05 -11.03 16.86
CA LYS A 168 -3.23 -11.74 15.86
C LYS A 168 -4.16 -12.72 15.17
N ASP A 169 -4.35 -12.55 13.87
CA ASP A 169 -5.09 -13.54 13.09
C ASP A 169 -4.49 -14.92 13.38
N ASN A 170 -5.35 -15.90 13.64
CA ASN A 170 -4.96 -17.32 13.75
C ASN A 170 -4.60 -17.88 12.36
N ILE A 171 -3.62 -17.24 11.71
CA ILE A 171 -3.08 -17.64 10.42
C ILE A 171 -1.85 -18.48 10.71
N GLU A 172 -1.79 -19.67 10.14
CA GLU A 172 -0.61 -20.53 10.24
C GLU A 172 0.61 -19.81 9.66
N ASP A 173 1.66 -19.68 10.46
CA ASP A 173 2.93 -19.08 10.01
C ASP A 173 3.54 -19.95 8.89
N GLY A 174 4.04 -19.28 7.86
CA GLY A 174 4.72 -19.96 6.74
C GLY A 174 3.85 -20.17 5.51
N ILE A 175 2.53 -20.06 5.60
CA ILE A 175 1.63 -20.12 4.45
C ILE A 175 1.60 -18.74 3.76
N PRO A 176 1.88 -18.65 2.42
CA PRO A 176 1.90 -17.40 1.70
C PRO A 176 0.52 -16.74 1.59
N ARG A 177 0.49 -15.40 1.61
CA ARG A 177 -0.71 -14.58 1.45
C ARG A 177 -0.64 -13.84 0.13
N PHE A 178 -1.59 -14.11 -0.77
CA PHE A 178 -1.66 -13.50 -2.09
C PHE A 178 -2.83 -12.54 -2.19
N ALA A 179 -2.59 -11.32 -2.67
CA ALA A 179 -3.64 -10.36 -3.01
C ALA A 179 -3.74 -10.21 -4.52
N VAL A 180 -4.95 -10.28 -5.07
CA VAL A 180 -5.22 -9.97 -6.48
C VAL A 180 -5.73 -8.53 -6.56
N VAL A 181 -4.93 -7.65 -7.11
CA VAL A 181 -5.20 -6.21 -7.19
C VAL A 181 -5.16 -5.71 -8.63
N GLY A 182 -5.71 -4.57 -8.89
CA GLY A 182 -5.79 -3.97 -10.22
C GLY A 182 -7.03 -3.09 -10.34
N ARG A 183 -7.11 -2.31 -11.41
CA ARG A 183 -8.25 -1.42 -11.69
C ARG A 183 -9.58 -2.19 -11.84
N PRO A 184 -10.73 -1.51 -11.78
CA PRO A 184 -12.01 -2.10 -12.13
C PRO A 184 -11.97 -2.77 -13.50
N ASN A 185 -12.67 -3.90 -13.66
CA ASN A 185 -12.79 -4.65 -14.91
C ASN A 185 -11.48 -5.25 -15.50
N ALA A 186 -10.35 -5.23 -14.78
CA ALA A 186 -9.12 -5.92 -15.17
C ALA A 186 -9.24 -7.47 -15.09
N GLY A 187 -10.34 -8.00 -14.56
CA GLY A 187 -10.61 -9.44 -14.46
C GLY A 187 -10.22 -10.08 -13.13
N LYS A 188 -10.11 -9.30 -12.05
CA LYS A 188 -9.78 -9.81 -10.71
C LYS A 188 -10.73 -10.91 -10.23
N SER A 189 -12.03 -10.67 -10.30
CA SER A 189 -13.04 -11.67 -9.91
C SER A 189 -13.00 -12.91 -10.80
N SER A 190 -12.74 -12.73 -12.09
CA SER A 190 -12.66 -13.84 -13.05
C SER A 190 -11.47 -14.73 -12.77
N ILE A 191 -10.28 -14.16 -12.48
CA ILE A 191 -9.09 -14.98 -12.21
C ILE A 191 -9.21 -15.69 -10.86
N ILE A 192 -9.78 -15.05 -9.83
CA ILE A 192 -10.03 -15.71 -8.54
C ILE A 192 -11.04 -16.85 -8.70
N ASN A 193 -12.12 -16.65 -9.46
CA ASN A 193 -13.06 -17.71 -9.76
C ASN A 193 -12.40 -18.84 -10.56
N ALA A 194 -11.48 -18.52 -11.48
CA ALA A 194 -10.72 -19.52 -12.20
C ALA A 194 -9.76 -20.32 -11.31
N PHE A 195 -9.18 -19.71 -10.24
CA PHE A 195 -8.37 -20.42 -9.24
C PHE A 195 -9.24 -21.35 -8.39
N ILE A 196 -10.37 -20.86 -7.88
CA ILE A 196 -11.24 -21.60 -6.96
C ILE A 196 -11.97 -22.75 -7.69
N GLY A 197 -12.23 -22.61 -9.00
CA GLY A 197 -13.00 -23.57 -9.79
C GLY A 197 -14.51 -23.47 -9.55
N GLU A 198 -15.30 -24.27 -10.29
CA GLU A 198 -16.78 -24.26 -10.19
C GLU A 198 -17.33 -24.98 -8.94
N GLU A 199 -16.53 -25.81 -8.29
CA GLU A 199 -16.93 -26.49 -7.06
C GLU A 199 -16.77 -25.58 -5.84
N ARG A 200 -17.86 -24.91 -5.49
CA ARG A 200 -18.00 -23.92 -4.40
C ARG A 200 -17.78 -24.44 -2.98
N ASN A 201 -17.45 -25.70 -2.76
CA ASN A 201 -17.64 -26.37 -1.47
C ASN A 201 -16.38 -26.56 -0.60
N ILE A 202 -15.18 -26.09 -0.99
CA ILE A 202 -13.98 -26.30 -0.17
C ILE A 202 -13.14 -25.01 -0.10
N VAL A 203 -13.74 -23.97 0.43
CA VAL A 203 -13.01 -22.78 0.89
C VAL A 203 -13.38 -22.63 2.36
N THR A 204 -12.47 -22.98 3.25
CA THR A 204 -12.67 -22.83 4.68
C THR A 204 -12.54 -21.35 4.99
N GLU A 205 -13.68 -20.69 5.27
CA GLU A 205 -13.66 -19.37 5.88
C GLU A 205 -13.16 -19.54 7.31
N ILE A 206 -12.09 -18.85 7.68
CA ILE A 206 -11.66 -18.80 9.07
C ILE A 206 -12.70 -17.95 9.80
N ALA A 207 -13.64 -18.63 10.46
CA ALA A 207 -14.64 -18.00 11.31
C ALA A 207 -13.94 -17.43 12.55
N GLY A 208 -14.08 -16.14 12.81
CA GLY A 208 -13.55 -15.58 14.05
C GLY A 208 -13.60 -14.09 14.24
N THR A 209 -14.08 -13.28 13.29
CA THR A 209 -14.28 -11.84 13.55
C THR A 209 -15.56 -11.34 12.89
N THR A 210 -16.32 -10.56 13.62
CA THR A 210 -17.63 -10.00 13.28
C THR A 210 -17.63 -8.97 12.12
N ARG A 211 -16.51 -8.81 11.41
CA ARG A 211 -16.34 -8.06 10.16
C ARG A 211 -15.50 -8.88 9.19
N ASP A 212 -16.17 -9.63 8.31
CA ASP A 212 -15.68 -10.30 7.09
C ASP A 212 -14.30 -10.95 7.17
N SER A 213 -14.23 -12.27 7.00
CA SER A 213 -12.96 -13.00 6.88
C SER A 213 -12.13 -12.44 5.70
N ILE A 214 -11.06 -11.73 6.01
CA ILE A 214 -10.16 -11.12 5.02
C ILE A 214 -9.40 -12.21 4.24
N TYR A 215 -9.26 -13.40 4.83
CA TYR A 215 -8.46 -14.49 4.28
C TYR A 215 -9.32 -15.69 3.90
N THR A 216 -9.04 -16.22 2.71
CA THR A 216 -9.62 -17.46 2.21
C THR A 216 -8.49 -18.42 1.92
N ARG A 217 -8.41 -19.56 2.62
CA ARG A 217 -7.39 -20.58 2.35
C ARG A 217 -7.70 -21.30 1.05
N TYR A 218 -6.69 -21.49 0.24
CA TYR A 218 -6.69 -22.30 -0.96
C TYR A 218 -5.71 -23.46 -0.78
N ASP A 219 -6.22 -24.66 -0.78
CA ASP A 219 -5.50 -25.91 -0.52
C ASP A 219 -5.84 -26.95 -1.60
N LYS A 220 -5.39 -26.70 -2.84
CA LYS A 220 -5.68 -27.58 -3.98
C LYS A 220 -4.51 -27.62 -4.97
N PHE A 221 -4.46 -28.70 -5.76
CA PHE A 221 -3.49 -28.89 -6.86
C PHE A 221 -2.02 -28.71 -6.43
N GLY A 222 -1.69 -29.01 -5.17
CA GLY A 222 -0.33 -28.85 -4.64
C GLY A 222 0.04 -27.41 -4.27
N PHE A 223 -0.94 -26.52 -4.24
CA PHE A 223 -0.80 -25.16 -3.73
C PHE A 223 -1.49 -25.05 -2.37
N ASP A 224 -0.84 -24.37 -1.43
CA ASP A 224 -1.40 -23.97 -0.14
C ASP A 224 -1.05 -22.52 0.11
N PHE A 225 -2.07 -21.65 0.16
CA PHE A 225 -1.92 -20.19 0.35
C PHE A 225 -3.23 -19.56 0.80
N TYR A 226 -3.14 -18.35 1.32
CA TYR A 226 -4.29 -17.51 1.61
C TYR A 226 -4.51 -16.49 0.50
N LEU A 227 -5.75 -16.41 0.00
CA LEU A 227 -6.21 -15.29 -0.81
C LEU A 227 -6.74 -14.20 0.12
N VAL A 228 -6.24 -12.96 -0.08
CA VAL A 228 -6.64 -11.80 0.71
C VAL A 228 -7.81 -11.08 0.03
N ASP A 229 -8.81 -10.67 0.82
CA ASP A 229 -10.00 -9.88 0.40
C ASP A 229 -10.87 -10.53 -0.68
N THR A 230 -11.14 -11.82 -0.57
CA THR A 230 -12.07 -12.50 -1.48
C THR A 230 -13.53 -12.13 -1.23
N ALA A 231 -13.91 -11.75 0.00
CA ALA A 231 -15.26 -11.33 0.37
C ALA A 231 -15.71 -10.09 -0.43
N GLY A 232 -14.80 -9.14 -0.65
CA GLY A 232 -15.06 -7.98 -1.48
C GLY A 232 -15.33 -8.28 -2.94
N ILE A 233 -14.78 -9.34 -3.46
CA ILE A 233 -15.00 -9.79 -4.84
C ILE A 233 -16.35 -10.49 -4.99
N ARG A 234 -16.81 -11.20 -3.96
CA ARG A 234 -18.10 -11.92 -3.96
C ARG A 234 -19.30 -10.98 -3.83
N ARG A 235 -19.17 -9.84 -3.10
CA ARG A 235 -20.25 -8.87 -2.88
C ARG A 235 -20.58 -8.01 -4.11
N LYS A 236 -19.76 -7.98 -5.15
CA LYS A 236 -19.93 -7.16 -6.36
C LYS A 236 -21.24 -7.37 -7.12
N ASN A 237 -22.03 -8.38 -6.82
CA ASN A 237 -23.32 -8.60 -7.49
C ASN A 237 -24.43 -7.60 -7.11
N LYS A 238 -24.18 -6.61 -6.23
CA LYS A 238 -25.22 -5.69 -5.73
C LYS A 238 -24.93 -4.20 -5.77
N VAL A 239 -23.72 -3.74 -6.15
CA VAL A 239 -23.39 -2.31 -6.14
C VAL A 239 -22.80 -1.91 -7.50
N SER A 240 -23.44 -0.94 -8.12
CA SER A 240 -23.12 -0.38 -9.43
C SER A 240 -21.78 0.34 -9.50
N GLU A 241 -21.29 0.47 -10.66
CA GLU A 241 -20.05 0.81 -11.34
C GLU A 241 -19.23 2.04 -10.88
N ASP A 242 -19.58 2.80 -9.85
CA ASP A 242 -19.08 4.17 -9.64
C ASP A 242 -17.99 4.35 -8.56
N LEU A 243 -17.12 3.38 -8.28
CA LEU A 243 -16.31 3.49 -7.09
C LEU A 243 -14.81 3.24 -7.32
N GLU A 244 -14.14 4.19 -8.02
CA GLU A 244 -12.67 4.21 -8.06
C GLU A 244 -12.07 4.22 -6.66
N PHE A 245 -12.58 5.09 -5.78
CA PHE A 245 -12.14 5.22 -4.41
C PHE A 245 -12.35 3.93 -3.58
N TYR A 246 -13.52 3.28 -3.72
CA TYR A 246 -13.81 2.00 -3.05
C TYR A 246 -12.83 0.89 -3.47
N SER A 247 -12.53 0.82 -4.78
CA SER A 247 -11.56 -0.13 -5.31
C SER A 247 -10.16 0.12 -4.75
N VAL A 248 -9.78 1.38 -4.54
CA VAL A 248 -8.46 1.74 -4.01
C VAL A 248 -8.36 1.44 -2.52
N MET A 249 -9.34 1.80 -1.70
CA MET A 249 -9.35 1.50 -0.25
C MET A 249 -9.23 0.00 0.02
N ARG A 250 -9.97 -0.82 -0.74
CA ARG A 250 -9.83 -2.29 -0.69
C ARG A 250 -8.47 -2.77 -1.16
N SER A 251 -7.96 -2.19 -2.25
CA SER A 251 -6.62 -2.55 -2.73
C SER A 251 -5.55 -2.25 -1.67
N ILE A 252 -5.68 -1.15 -0.93
CA ILE A 252 -4.78 -0.82 0.19
C ILE A 252 -4.83 -1.94 1.24
N ARG A 253 -6.02 -2.32 1.73
CA ARG A 253 -6.17 -3.40 2.73
C ARG A 253 -5.63 -4.74 2.21
N ALA A 254 -5.95 -5.11 0.99
CA ALA A 254 -5.46 -6.33 0.39
C ALA A 254 -3.93 -6.34 0.28
N ILE A 255 -3.33 -5.23 -0.18
CA ILE A 255 -1.88 -5.07 -0.29
C ILE A 255 -1.23 -5.16 1.09
N GLU A 256 -1.71 -4.42 2.09
CA GLU A 256 -1.11 -4.41 3.43
C GLU A 256 -1.07 -5.81 4.07
N ASN A 257 -2.09 -6.61 3.84
CA ASN A 257 -2.25 -7.93 4.46
C ASN A 257 -1.67 -9.10 3.64
N SER A 258 -1.06 -8.83 2.48
CA SER A 258 -0.45 -9.84 1.62
C SER A 258 1.08 -9.88 1.73
N ASP A 259 1.65 -10.95 1.24
CA ASP A 259 3.10 -11.12 1.02
C ASP A 259 3.45 -10.84 -0.44
N VAL A 260 2.60 -11.30 -1.36
CA VAL A 260 2.76 -11.15 -2.80
C VAL A 260 1.48 -10.54 -3.38
N CYS A 261 1.63 -9.49 -4.17
CA CYS A 261 0.55 -8.88 -4.93
C CYS A 261 0.58 -9.35 -6.38
N ILE A 262 -0.56 -9.83 -6.87
CA ILE A 262 -0.79 -10.18 -8.26
C ILE A 262 -1.52 -8.98 -8.89
N LEU A 263 -0.76 -8.15 -9.63
CA LEU A 263 -1.29 -6.95 -10.28
C LEU A 263 -1.86 -7.31 -11.65
N MET A 264 -3.18 -7.15 -11.78
CA MET A 264 -3.92 -7.43 -13.01
C MET A 264 -3.94 -6.23 -13.94
N ILE A 265 -3.46 -6.39 -15.16
CA ILE A 265 -3.51 -5.40 -16.25
C ILE A 265 -4.39 -5.95 -17.38
N ASP A 266 -5.26 -5.13 -17.94
CA ASP A 266 -6.09 -5.48 -19.07
C ASP A 266 -5.30 -5.33 -20.38
N ALA A 267 -5.09 -6.43 -21.12
CA ALA A 267 -4.33 -6.44 -22.38
C ALA A 267 -4.94 -5.51 -23.43
N THR A 268 -6.28 -5.32 -23.42
CA THR A 268 -6.98 -4.50 -24.44
C THR A 268 -6.77 -2.99 -24.26
N ARG A 269 -6.38 -2.57 -23.04
CA ARG A 269 -6.15 -1.17 -22.70
C ARG A 269 -4.70 -0.84 -22.38
N GLY A 270 -3.89 -1.87 -22.10
CA GLY A 270 -2.52 -1.70 -21.65
C GLY A 270 -2.44 -1.11 -20.24
N ILE A 271 -1.28 -0.55 -19.88
CA ILE A 271 -1.02 0.03 -18.58
C ILE A 271 -1.53 1.47 -18.50
N GLU A 272 -2.37 1.77 -17.52
CA GLU A 272 -2.99 3.07 -17.28
C GLU A 272 -2.50 3.72 -15.97
N ALA A 273 -2.92 4.96 -15.71
CA ALA A 273 -2.52 5.71 -14.51
C ALA A 273 -2.98 5.03 -13.20
N GLN A 274 -4.16 4.40 -13.21
CA GLN A 274 -4.66 3.66 -12.05
C GLN A 274 -3.81 2.42 -11.72
N ASP A 275 -3.31 1.71 -12.73
CA ASP A 275 -2.42 0.57 -12.53
C ASP A 275 -1.11 1.03 -11.87
N MET A 276 -0.62 2.22 -12.27
CA MET A 276 0.56 2.84 -11.66
C MET A 276 0.32 3.26 -10.21
N ASN A 277 -0.85 3.78 -9.86
CA ASN A 277 -1.19 4.11 -8.49
C ASN A 277 -1.19 2.85 -7.59
N ILE A 278 -1.75 1.74 -8.08
CA ILE A 278 -1.75 0.46 -7.35
C ILE A 278 -0.31 -0.08 -7.24
N PHE A 279 0.47 -0.01 -8.30
CA PHE A 279 1.88 -0.40 -8.28
C PHE A 279 2.68 0.39 -7.23
N GLN A 280 2.51 1.70 -7.14
CA GLN A 280 3.14 2.54 -6.13
C GLN A 280 2.72 2.15 -4.70
N LEU A 281 1.44 1.80 -4.48
CA LEU A 281 0.97 1.28 -3.21
C LEU A 281 1.67 -0.04 -2.83
N ILE A 282 1.85 -0.95 -3.80
CA ILE A 282 2.59 -2.20 -3.61
C ILE A 282 4.04 -1.92 -3.19
N GLN A 283 4.71 -0.99 -3.87
CA GLN A 283 6.09 -0.59 -3.56
C GLN A 283 6.20 0.06 -2.17
N LYS A 284 5.32 1.04 -1.85
CA LYS A 284 5.30 1.72 -0.53
C LYS A 284 5.11 0.73 0.63
N ASN A 285 4.38 -0.36 0.39
CA ASN A 285 4.16 -1.40 1.37
C ASN A 285 5.21 -2.52 1.35
N ASN A 286 6.28 -2.38 0.55
CA ASN A 286 7.34 -3.38 0.43
C ASN A 286 6.80 -4.79 0.13
N LYS A 287 5.79 -4.89 -0.75
CA LYS A 287 5.21 -6.17 -1.15
C LYS A 287 5.86 -6.70 -2.41
N SER A 288 5.94 -8.02 -2.49
CA SER A 288 6.41 -8.67 -3.70
C SER A 288 5.36 -8.60 -4.81
N LEU A 289 5.79 -8.63 -6.07
CA LEU A 289 4.96 -8.33 -7.23
C LEU A 289 5.04 -9.42 -8.30
N VAL A 290 3.86 -9.82 -8.79
CA VAL A 290 3.68 -10.53 -10.05
C VAL A 290 2.72 -9.71 -10.91
N VAL A 291 3.10 -9.41 -12.15
CA VAL A 291 2.23 -8.70 -13.09
C VAL A 291 1.54 -9.73 -13.99
N VAL A 292 0.22 -9.61 -14.13
CA VAL A 292 -0.57 -10.48 -15.01
C VAL A 292 -1.28 -9.62 -16.04
N VAL A 293 -0.90 -9.80 -17.31
CA VAL A 293 -1.59 -9.21 -18.46
C VAL A 293 -2.74 -10.14 -18.82
N ASN A 294 -3.93 -9.80 -18.35
CA ASN A 294 -5.16 -10.59 -18.50
C ASN A 294 -5.91 -10.22 -19.77
N LYS A 295 -6.89 -11.04 -20.14
CA LYS A 295 -7.65 -10.95 -21.39
C LYS A 295 -6.75 -11.13 -22.63
N TRP A 296 -5.70 -11.93 -22.48
CA TRP A 296 -4.76 -12.21 -23.57
C TRP A 296 -5.41 -12.95 -24.73
N ASP A 297 -6.55 -13.61 -24.50
CA ASP A 297 -7.40 -14.22 -25.53
C ASP A 297 -7.92 -13.21 -26.56
N LEU A 298 -8.16 -11.96 -26.16
CA LEU A 298 -8.67 -10.88 -27.01
C LEU A 298 -7.59 -10.19 -27.86
N VAL A 299 -6.31 -10.46 -27.62
CA VAL A 299 -5.22 -9.90 -28.42
C VAL A 299 -5.09 -10.73 -29.72
N PRO A 300 -5.27 -10.11 -30.90
CA PRO A 300 -5.31 -10.85 -32.18
C PRO A 300 -3.96 -11.50 -32.53
N ASP A 301 -2.88 -10.74 -32.41
CA ASP A 301 -1.52 -11.19 -32.76
C ASP A 301 -0.71 -11.49 -31.52
N LYS A 302 -0.36 -12.77 -31.29
CA LYS A 302 0.39 -13.24 -30.13
C LYS A 302 1.85 -13.55 -30.47
N THR A 303 2.43 -12.73 -31.34
CA THR A 303 3.85 -12.86 -31.71
C THR A 303 4.79 -12.47 -30.60
N GLN A 304 6.02 -12.98 -30.65
CA GLN A 304 7.06 -12.61 -29.66
C GLN A 304 7.34 -11.09 -29.66
N ALA A 305 7.22 -10.44 -30.82
CA ALA A 305 7.37 -8.98 -30.93
C ALA A 305 6.30 -8.23 -30.14
N VAL A 306 5.04 -8.66 -30.21
CA VAL A 306 3.92 -8.07 -29.45
C VAL A 306 4.14 -8.28 -27.95
N ILE A 307 4.51 -9.49 -27.54
CA ILE A 307 4.84 -9.80 -26.13
C ILE A 307 5.95 -8.87 -25.61
N SER A 308 7.06 -8.76 -26.34
CA SER A 308 8.18 -7.89 -25.96
C SER A 308 7.80 -6.42 -25.89
N THR A 309 6.90 -5.96 -26.77
CA THR A 309 6.38 -4.58 -26.74
C THR A 309 5.59 -4.32 -25.46
N PHE A 310 4.70 -5.24 -25.06
CA PHE A 310 3.95 -5.15 -23.80
C PHE A 310 4.90 -5.16 -22.59
N GLU A 311 5.84 -6.10 -22.55
CA GLU A 311 6.82 -6.20 -21.46
C GLU A 311 7.63 -4.92 -21.30
N ASN A 312 8.16 -4.39 -22.41
CA ASN A 312 8.95 -3.16 -22.39
C ASN A 312 8.11 -1.95 -21.95
N ALA A 313 6.86 -1.82 -22.44
CA ALA A 313 5.96 -0.75 -22.03
C ALA A 313 5.67 -0.79 -20.53
N ILE A 314 5.43 -1.98 -19.96
CA ILE A 314 5.17 -2.17 -18.54
C ILE A 314 6.43 -1.85 -17.72
N ARG A 315 7.59 -2.42 -18.07
CA ARG A 315 8.85 -2.19 -17.34
C ARG A 315 9.28 -0.74 -17.36
N ASN A 316 9.18 -0.06 -18.51
CA ASN A 316 9.55 1.34 -18.64
C ASN A 316 8.68 2.25 -17.76
N ARG A 317 7.38 1.98 -17.65
CA ARG A 317 6.49 2.78 -16.80
C ARG A 317 6.66 2.49 -15.31
N MET A 318 7.06 1.27 -14.95
CA MET A 318 7.25 0.84 -13.56
C MET A 318 8.69 1.06 -13.04
N ALA A 319 9.59 1.62 -13.86
CA ALA A 319 10.93 1.96 -13.42
C ALA A 319 10.90 2.87 -12.15
N PRO A 320 11.87 2.73 -11.23
CA PRO A 320 13.12 1.96 -11.33
C PRO A 320 13.00 0.47 -10.96
N PHE A 321 11.92 0.01 -10.36
CA PHE A 321 11.74 -1.42 -10.03
C PHE A 321 11.18 -2.15 -11.26
N THR A 322 12.04 -2.86 -11.96
CA THR A 322 11.71 -3.55 -13.21
C THR A 322 11.92 -5.08 -13.14
N ASP A 323 12.51 -5.57 -12.04
CA ASP A 323 12.77 -6.98 -11.81
C ASP A 323 11.57 -7.69 -11.20
N PHE A 324 10.56 -7.93 -12.03
CA PHE A 324 9.36 -8.72 -11.66
C PHE A 324 8.89 -9.58 -12.83
N PRO A 325 8.24 -10.72 -12.57
CA PRO A 325 7.69 -11.57 -13.61
C PRO A 325 6.42 -10.95 -14.21
N ILE A 326 6.28 -11.10 -15.54
CA ILE A 326 5.09 -10.72 -16.30
C ILE A 326 4.51 -11.98 -16.94
N ILE A 327 3.23 -12.24 -16.71
CA ILE A 327 2.53 -13.42 -17.22
C ILE A 327 1.36 -12.96 -18.08
N PHE A 328 1.30 -13.43 -19.31
CA PHE A 328 0.19 -13.22 -20.24
C PHE A 328 -0.82 -14.35 -20.06
N ALA A 329 -2.00 -14.04 -19.52
CA ALA A 329 -3.00 -15.03 -19.14
C ALA A 329 -4.40 -14.64 -19.62
N SER A 330 -5.31 -15.60 -19.62
CA SER A 330 -6.73 -15.35 -19.79
C SER A 330 -7.50 -16.06 -18.68
N ALA A 331 -8.15 -15.28 -17.83
CA ALA A 331 -9.02 -15.80 -16.80
C ALA A 331 -10.27 -16.49 -17.38
N LEU A 332 -10.75 -16.03 -18.56
CA LEU A 332 -11.93 -16.57 -19.21
C LEU A 332 -11.65 -17.96 -19.82
N THR A 333 -10.57 -18.09 -20.58
CA THR A 333 -10.18 -19.36 -21.21
C THR A 333 -9.35 -20.26 -20.30
N LYS A 334 -9.09 -19.83 -19.07
CA LYS A 334 -8.23 -20.51 -18.06
C LYS A 334 -6.79 -20.71 -18.54
N GLN A 335 -6.32 -19.91 -19.52
CA GLN A 335 -4.98 -20.03 -20.08
C GLN A 335 -3.94 -19.50 -19.08
N ARG A 336 -2.93 -20.30 -18.75
CA ARG A 336 -1.78 -20.00 -17.88
C ARG A 336 -2.14 -19.56 -16.44
N ILE A 337 -3.34 -19.86 -15.94
CA ILE A 337 -3.74 -19.47 -14.57
C ILE A 337 -2.90 -20.17 -13.49
N PHE A 338 -2.57 -21.47 -13.67
CA PHE A 338 -1.69 -22.19 -12.74
C PHE A 338 -0.26 -21.63 -12.76
N LYS A 339 0.21 -21.14 -13.92
CA LYS A 339 1.51 -20.50 -14.04
C LYS A 339 1.57 -19.21 -13.18
N VAL A 340 0.46 -18.49 -13.05
CA VAL A 340 0.36 -17.33 -12.15
C VAL A 340 0.60 -17.76 -10.70
N LEU A 341 -0.04 -18.85 -10.25
CA LEU A 341 0.11 -19.37 -8.89
C LEU A 341 1.53 -19.90 -8.61
N GLU A 342 2.10 -20.65 -9.57
CA GLU A 342 3.50 -21.13 -9.48
C GLU A 342 4.46 -19.96 -9.34
N THR A 343 4.29 -18.94 -10.17
CA THR A 343 5.15 -17.76 -10.16
C THR A 343 4.98 -16.97 -8.86
N ALA A 344 3.74 -16.80 -8.36
CA ALA A 344 3.51 -16.14 -7.08
C ALA A 344 4.15 -16.91 -5.91
N LYS A 345 4.09 -18.24 -5.93
CA LYS A 345 4.78 -19.10 -4.95
C LYS A 345 6.30 -18.91 -5.04
N GLN A 346 6.88 -18.90 -6.25
CA GLN A 346 8.32 -18.67 -6.43
C GLN A 346 8.74 -17.29 -5.91
N VAL A 347 7.99 -16.25 -6.22
CA VAL A 347 8.24 -14.88 -5.72
C VAL A 347 8.15 -14.82 -4.19
N TYR A 348 7.23 -15.58 -3.57
CA TYR A 348 7.19 -15.70 -2.11
C TYR A 348 8.44 -16.39 -1.56
N LEU A 349 8.93 -17.45 -2.21
CA LEU A 349 10.18 -18.11 -1.82
C LEU A 349 11.36 -17.17 -1.95
N ASN A 350 11.46 -16.40 -3.04
CA ASN A 350 12.48 -15.36 -3.24
C ASN A 350 12.43 -14.33 -2.11
N ARG A 351 11.22 -13.94 -1.65
CA ARG A 351 11.02 -13.03 -0.51
C ARG A 351 11.57 -13.60 0.82
N LYS A 352 11.48 -14.91 0.99
CA LYS A 352 11.96 -15.63 2.19
C LYS A 352 13.42 -16.08 2.07
N ALA A 353 14.05 -15.88 0.89
CA ALA A 353 15.40 -16.35 0.64
C ALA A 353 16.41 -15.77 1.63
N ARG A 354 17.29 -16.64 2.13
CA ARG A 354 18.38 -16.28 3.04
C ARG A 354 19.71 -16.61 2.41
N ILE A 355 20.59 -15.61 2.37
CA ILE A 355 21.94 -15.73 1.83
C ILE A 355 22.90 -15.70 3.00
N GLY A 356 23.71 -16.75 3.14
CA GLY A 356 24.71 -16.81 4.20
C GLY A 356 25.76 -15.70 4.06
N THR A 357 26.16 -15.11 5.19
CA THR A 357 27.09 -13.97 5.23
C THR A 357 28.40 -14.26 4.52
N SER A 358 28.96 -15.47 4.66
CA SER A 358 30.20 -15.87 3.97
C SER A 358 30.06 -15.82 2.45
N LYS A 359 28.99 -16.44 1.91
CA LYS A 359 28.70 -16.46 0.47
C LYS A 359 28.42 -15.06 -0.08
N LEU A 360 27.70 -14.23 0.72
CA LEU A 360 27.42 -12.85 0.34
C LEU A 360 28.72 -12.03 0.21
N ASN A 361 29.64 -12.16 1.16
CA ASN A 361 30.94 -11.45 1.13
C ASN A 361 31.85 -11.98 0.06
N GLU A 362 31.89 -13.30 -0.16
CA GLU A 362 32.72 -13.93 -1.21
C GLU A 362 32.37 -13.38 -2.61
N VAL A 363 31.09 -13.12 -2.88
CA VAL A 363 30.66 -12.58 -4.17
C VAL A 363 30.74 -11.06 -4.21
N MET A 364 30.22 -10.36 -3.17
CA MET A 364 30.10 -8.92 -3.24
C MET A 364 31.36 -8.13 -3.00
N LEU A 365 32.29 -8.61 -2.15
CA LEU A 365 33.52 -7.85 -1.86
C LEU A 365 34.43 -7.70 -3.09
N PRO A 366 34.68 -8.72 -3.91
CA PRO A 366 35.47 -8.55 -5.15
C PRO A 366 34.80 -7.55 -6.12
N ILE A 367 33.48 -7.56 -6.24
CA ILE A 367 32.73 -6.60 -7.10
C ILE A 367 32.91 -5.17 -6.58
N ILE A 368 32.85 -4.97 -5.27
CA ILE A 368 33.02 -3.67 -4.62
C ILE A 368 34.50 -3.20 -4.76
N GLU A 369 35.45 -4.09 -4.67
CA GLU A 369 36.89 -3.77 -4.85
C GLU A 369 37.21 -3.37 -6.30
N ALA A 370 36.54 -4.02 -7.27
CA ALA A 370 36.70 -3.67 -8.68
C ALA A 370 36.05 -2.31 -9.03
N ILE A 371 34.93 -1.98 -8.39
CA ILE A 371 34.18 -0.73 -8.62
C ILE A 371 33.86 -0.09 -7.25
N PRO A 372 34.83 0.59 -6.62
CA PRO A 372 34.63 1.18 -5.29
C PRO A 372 33.75 2.43 -5.34
N PRO A 373 33.10 2.82 -4.22
CA PRO A 373 32.39 4.07 -4.14
C PRO A 373 33.31 5.26 -4.46
N GLN A 374 32.74 6.27 -5.15
CA GLN A 374 33.47 7.48 -5.48
C GLN A 374 34.00 8.18 -4.21
N SER A 375 35.28 8.54 -4.22
CA SER A 375 35.86 9.35 -3.16
C SER A 375 35.26 10.76 -3.16
N ILE A 376 34.98 11.32 -1.98
CA ILE A 376 34.45 12.68 -1.81
C ILE A 376 35.46 13.49 -0.98
N LYS A 377 35.87 14.64 -1.50
CA LYS A 377 36.81 15.56 -0.82
C LYS A 377 38.10 14.85 -0.38
N GLY A 378 38.68 13.99 -1.23
CA GLY A 378 39.92 13.24 -0.92
C GLY A 378 39.74 12.09 0.09
N LYS A 379 38.52 11.82 0.56
CA LYS A 379 38.24 10.72 1.50
C LYS A 379 37.83 9.46 0.73
N TYR A 380 38.59 8.38 0.94
CA TYR A 380 38.32 7.07 0.36
C TYR A 380 37.24 6.33 1.19
N ILE A 381 36.22 5.85 0.51
CA ILE A 381 35.15 5.05 1.13
C ILE A 381 35.52 3.58 0.93
N LYS A 382 35.65 2.83 2.03
CA LYS A 382 35.89 1.40 2.02
C LYS A 382 34.75 0.65 2.68
N ILE A 383 34.13 -0.25 1.91
CA ILE A 383 33.15 -1.21 2.44
C ILE A 383 33.94 -2.43 2.88
N LYS A 384 33.75 -2.85 4.14
CA LYS A 384 34.54 -3.89 4.78
C LYS A 384 33.89 -5.27 4.72
N TYR A 385 32.57 -5.30 4.87
CA TYR A 385 31.78 -6.52 4.75
C TYR A 385 30.31 -6.18 4.57
N CYS A 386 29.52 -7.19 4.23
CA CYS A 386 28.07 -7.06 4.12
C CYS A 386 27.38 -8.28 4.75
N THR A 387 26.12 -8.09 5.17
CA THR A 387 25.30 -9.13 5.75
C THR A 387 23.84 -8.93 5.37
N GLN A 388 23.07 -10.00 5.34
CA GLN A 388 21.61 -9.94 5.29
C GLN A 388 21.07 -9.93 6.71
N VAL A 389 20.19 -8.97 7.01
CA VAL A 389 19.53 -8.85 8.33
C VAL A 389 18.52 -9.99 8.48
N PRO A 390 18.56 -10.76 9.56
CA PRO A 390 17.57 -11.80 9.83
C PRO A 390 16.20 -11.19 10.17
N ASP A 391 15.14 -11.98 10.02
CA ASP A 391 13.77 -11.70 10.47
C ASP A 391 13.16 -10.39 9.98
N THR A 392 13.57 -9.95 8.79
CA THR A 392 12.98 -8.81 8.10
C THR A 392 11.88 -9.25 7.14
N GLN A 393 10.86 -8.40 6.95
CA GLN A 393 9.74 -8.68 6.04
C GLN A 393 10.18 -8.87 4.59
N ILE A 394 11.25 -8.20 4.15
CA ILE A 394 11.87 -8.32 2.84
C ILE A 394 13.37 -8.49 3.00
N PRO A 395 14.07 -9.10 2.01
CA PRO A 395 15.50 -9.21 2.06
C PRO A 395 16.16 -7.86 2.26
N THR A 396 16.86 -7.70 3.37
CA THR A 396 17.49 -6.45 3.78
C THR A 396 18.98 -6.67 3.94
N PHE A 397 19.79 -5.95 3.18
CA PHE A 397 21.23 -6.06 3.15
C PHE A 397 21.87 -4.84 3.78
N VAL A 398 22.85 -5.06 4.66
CA VAL A 398 23.63 -4.01 5.31
C VAL A 398 25.09 -4.12 4.88
N PHE A 399 25.60 -3.06 4.32
CA PHE A 399 27.02 -2.91 3.97
C PHE A 399 27.70 -2.00 4.99
N TYR A 400 28.79 -2.44 5.57
CA TYR A 400 29.50 -1.70 6.60
C TYR A 400 30.70 -0.96 6.01
N ALA A 401 30.64 0.36 6.03
CA ALA A 401 31.64 1.26 5.49
C ALA A 401 32.27 2.14 6.57
N ASN A 402 33.47 2.64 6.30
CA ASN A 402 34.15 3.63 7.17
C ASN A 402 33.46 5.01 7.14
N LEU A 403 32.82 5.40 6.03
CA LEU A 403 32.23 6.72 5.79
C LEU A 403 30.87 6.57 5.10
N PRO A 404 29.86 5.97 5.76
CA PRO A 404 28.58 5.63 5.13
C PRO A 404 27.81 6.85 4.61
N GLN A 405 27.93 8.02 5.26
CA GLN A 405 27.24 9.26 4.90
C GLN A 405 27.68 9.83 3.53
N TYR A 406 28.78 9.36 2.98
CA TYR A 406 29.28 9.81 1.67
C TYR A 406 28.96 8.84 0.52
N VAL A 407 28.31 7.70 0.81
CA VAL A 407 27.90 6.76 -0.23
C VAL A 407 26.64 7.30 -0.91
N LYS A 408 26.75 7.64 -2.20
CA LYS A 408 25.63 8.19 -2.99
C LYS A 408 24.58 7.12 -3.28
N GLU A 409 23.35 7.57 -3.51
CA GLU A 409 22.21 6.73 -3.87
C GLU A 409 22.48 5.88 -5.13
N GLN A 410 23.15 6.44 -6.11
CA GLN A 410 23.55 5.70 -7.32
C GLN A 410 24.38 4.45 -7.01
N TYR A 411 25.25 4.51 -6.00
CA TYR A 411 26.07 3.37 -5.59
C TYR A 411 25.24 2.33 -4.82
N ARG A 412 24.23 2.75 -4.06
CA ARG A 412 23.29 1.81 -3.44
C ARG A 412 22.51 1.03 -4.49
N ARG A 413 22.04 1.69 -5.55
CA ARG A 413 21.38 1.04 -6.69
C ARG A 413 22.34 0.08 -7.44
N PHE A 414 23.60 0.45 -7.57
CA PHE A 414 24.62 -0.46 -8.12
C PHE A 414 24.73 -1.73 -7.28
N LEU A 415 24.81 -1.62 -5.96
CA LEU A 415 24.89 -2.76 -5.05
C LEU A 415 23.60 -3.62 -5.14
N GLU A 416 22.44 -2.99 -5.20
CA GLU A 416 21.16 -3.67 -5.40
C GLU A 416 21.16 -4.48 -6.70
N ASN A 417 21.54 -3.88 -7.80
CA ASN A 417 21.62 -4.56 -9.10
C ASN A 417 22.59 -5.75 -9.05
N LYS A 418 23.76 -5.60 -8.42
CA LYS A 418 24.73 -6.69 -8.27
C LYS A 418 24.21 -7.83 -7.39
N ILE A 419 23.42 -7.54 -6.36
CA ILE A 419 22.73 -8.57 -5.59
C ILE A 419 21.75 -9.33 -6.49
N ARG A 420 20.92 -8.63 -7.27
CA ARG A 420 19.93 -9.24 -8.18
C ARG A 420 20.57 -10.07 -9.31
N GLU A 421 21.75 -9.68 -9.79
CA GLU A 421 22.48 -10.44 -10.81
C GLU A 421 23.02 -11.80 -10.27
N ASN A 422 23.27 -11.90 -8.97
CA ASN A 422 23.87 -13.09 -8.36
C ASN A 422 22.91 -13.97 -7.59
N TRP A 423 21.72 -13.47 -7.24
CA TRP A 423 20.71 -14.22 -6.49
C TRP A 423 19.32 -13.98 -7.08
N GLU A 424 18.53 -15.05 -7.11
CA GLU A 424 17.18 -14.99 -7.63
C GLU A 424 16.24 -14.29 -6.62
N LEU A 425 16.02 -12.99 -6.84
CA LEU A 425 15.16 -12.12 -6.03
C LEU A 425 14.05 -11.49 -6.85
N THR A 426 13.81 -12.02 -8.06
CA THR A 426 12.81 -11.53 -9.00
C THR A 426 11.43 -11.41 -8.34
N GLY A 427 10.76 -10.30 -8.57
CA GLY A 427 9.45 -9.98 -8.00
C GLY A 427 9.51 -9.49 -6.55
N THR A 428 10.67 -9.47 -5.92
CA THR A 428 10.79 -9.09 -4.51
C THR A 428 11.55 -7.78 -4.35
N PRO A 429 11.00 -6.77 -3.65
CA PRO A 429 11.76 -5.60 -3.27
C PRO A 429 12.86 -5.98 -2.28
N ILE A 430 13.98 -5.29 -2.32
CA ILE A 430 15.08 -5.46 -1.37
C ILE A 430 15.48 -4.12 -0.80
N ASN A 431 16.00 -4.12 0.43
CA ASN A 431 16.59 -2.95 1.05
C ASN A 431 18.09 -3.05 1.10
N VAL A 432 18.78 -1.96 0.76
CA VAL A 432 20.23 -1.85 0.86
C VAL A 432 20.59 -0.68 1.78
N PHE A 433 21.16 -0.97 2.92
CA PHE A 433 21.61 0.04 3.89
C PHE A 433 23.13 0.08 3.94
N ILE A 434 23.67 1.28 4.12
CA ILE A 434 25.09 1.49 4.39
C ILE A 434 25.20 2.01 5.81
N ARG A 435 25.97 1.32 6.65
CA ARG A 435 26.17 1.68 8.07
C ARG A 435 27.64 1.83 8.41
N GLN A 436 27.91 2.57 9.45
CA GLN A 436 29.23 2.64 10.04
C GLN A 436 29.54 1.33 10.77
N LYS A 437 30.80 0.88 10.66
CA LYS A 437 31.27 -0.27 11.42
C LYS A 437 31.53 0.13 12.88
#